data_6602b2d9d6c86c0ee25591bf20595471
#
_entry.id   6602b2d9d6c86c0ee25591bf20595471
#
_cell.length_a   1.000
_cell.length_b   1.000
_cell.length_c   1.000
_cell.angle_alpha   90.00
_cell.angle_beta   90.00
_cell.angle_gamma   90.00
#
_symmetry.space_group_name_H-M   'P 1'
#
loop_
_entity.id
_entity.type
_entity.pdbx_description
1 polymer ?
#
loop_
_entity_poly.entity_id
_entity_poly.type
_entity_poly.pdbx_seq_one_letter_code
_entity_poly.pdbx_strand_id
1 'polypeptide(L)'
;MSEQPLSLEHVRHPHEASRRKLATLTTVVAYLIGLAILIGAPLSGLILIVVIISIWFAITLWRARLLGGAVKVTEESFPEINATLNTLRQQLEYRKGVDIYVADDVEGKAQLVSLLGHRVLIIDGGFANELKGEEYARLRFMMGSFVGALKARHLRFTLLAVLLDQLNKLKFASPLLNPYIRATIYTGDQIGYLCSGSLESSLAVLTRYMVGKDMAPQISASGILQQAVLVQNQAIPRYSQLLQSRPHLVNRYVNVIAFAARVRPEEYRTFESGLDSEPRQILHTLLSSSPQGRAVAAWRT
;
A
#
# COMPACT_ATOMS: atom_id res chain seq x y z
N MET A 1 -23.73 -8.71 14.39
CA MET A 1 -23.02 -7.48 14.82
C MET A 1 -23.08 -6.49 13.68
N SER A 2 -23.77 -5.36 13.85
CA SER A 2 -23.82 -4.30 12.84
C SER A 2 -22.44 -3.67 12.77
N GLU A 3 -21.70 -3.98 11.69
CA GLU A 3 -20.40 -3.38 11.42
C GLU A 3 -20.63 -1.88 11.18
N GLN A 4 -20.22 -1.06 12.12
CA GLN A 4 -20.19 0.40 11.92
C GLN A 4 -19.28 0.72 10.76
N PRO A 5 -19.68 1.65 9.87
CA PRO A 5 -18.87 2.02 8.71
C PRO A 5 -17.49 2.51 9.16
N LEU A 6 -16.45 2.00 8.52
CA LEU A 6 -15.05 2.29 8.82
C LEU A 6 -14.74 3.80 8.63
N SER A 7 -14.62 4.54 9.72
CA SER A 7 -14.20 5.93 9.69
C SER A 7 -12.71 6.03 9.34
N LEU A 8 -12.40 6.60 8.17
CA LEU A 8 -11.01 6.72 7.68
C LEU A 8 -10.13 7.62 8.58
N GLU A 9 -10.71 8.50 9.38
CA GLU A 9 -9.93 9.43 10.22
C GLU A 9 -9.12 8.70 11.30
N HIS A 10 -9.71 7.68 11.90
CA HIS A 10 -9.05 6.88 12.94
C HIS A 10 -8.09 5.81 12.38
N VAL A 11 -8.19 5.54 11.08
CA VAL A 11 -7.38 4.49 10.42
C VAL A 11 -6.14 5.05 9.74
N ARG A 12 -6.07 6.36 9.48
CA ARG A 12 -4.94 6.96 8.78
C ARG A 12 -3.67 6.95 9.61
N HIS A 13 -2.55 6.72 8.91
CA HIS A 13 -1.23 6.82 9.53
C HIS A 13 -0.98 8.25 10.04
N PRO A 14 -0.45 8.46 11.27
CA PRO A 14 -0.32 9.77 11.91
C PRO A 14 0.40 10.83 11.05
N HIS A 15 1.40 10.42 10.28
CA HIS A 15 2.15 11.32 9.41
C HIS A 15 1.53 11.55 8.03
N GLU A 16 0.39 10.92 7.70
CA GLU A 16 -0.20 11.05 6.35
C GLU A 16 -0.65 12.48 6.07
N ALA A 17 -1.28 13.14 7.04
CA ALA A 17 -1.83 14.49 6.85
C ALA A 17 -0.74 15.53 6.59
N SER A 18 0.34 15.55 7.38
CA SER A 18 1.47 16.48 7.21
C SER A 18 2.21 16.23 5.90
N ARG A 19 2.48 14.96 5.58
CA ARG A 19 3.18 14.58 4.34
C ARG A 19 2.32 14.85 3.10
N ARG A 20 0.99 14.76 3.20
CA ARG A 20 0.06 15.16 2.13
C ARG A 20 0.17 16.65 1.82
N LYS A 21 0.27 17.52 2.84
CA LYS A 21 0.45 18.96 2.63
C LYS A 21 1.72 19.23 1.83
N LEU A 22 2.84 18.60 2.21
CA LEU A 22 4.11 18.74 1.49
C LEU A 22 4.00 18.23 0.05
N ALA A 23 3.42 17.05 -0.17
CA ALA A 23 3.21 16.50 -1.52
C ALA A 23 2.31 17.40 -2.38
N THR A 24 1.27 18.01 -1.79
CA THR A 24 0.41 18.98 -2.48
C THR A 24 1.19 20.24 -2.87
N LEU A 25 1.97 20.80 -1.96
CA LEU A 25 2.80 21.97 -2.24
C LEU A 25 3.80 21.68 -3.38
N THR A 26 4.51 20.55 -3.29
CA THR A 26 5.45 20.12 -4.34
C THR A 26 4.76 19.99 -5.69
N THR A 27 3.54 19.44 -5.71
CA THR A 27 2.74 19.27 -6.92
C THR A 27 2.33 20.61 -7.51
N VAL A 28 1.85 21.53 -6.69
CA VAL A 28 1.47 22.90 -7.13
C VAL A 28 2.68 23.62 -7.72
N VAL A 29 3.83 23.59 -7.04
CA VAL A 29 5.07 24.19 -7.54
C VAL A 29 5.49 23.57 -8.87
N ALA A 30 5.43 22.26 -9.01
CA ALA A 30 5.77 21.58 -10.26
C ALA A 30 4.83 22.00 -11.42
N TYR A 31 3.54 22.15 -11.15
CA TYR A 31 2.59 22.64 -12.17
C TYR A 31 2.83 24.10 -12.54
N LEU A 32 3.16 24.98 -11.58
CA LEU A 32 3.48 26.39 -11.86
C LEU A 32 4.75 26.51 -12.69
N ILE A 33 5.78 25.74 -12.40
CA ILE A 33 7.00 25.68 -13.21
C ILE A 33 6.68 25.17 -14.62
N GLY A 34 5.90 24.11 -14.75
CA GLY A 34 5.48 23.56 -16.05
C GLY A 34 4.68 24.59 -16.87
N LEU A 35 3.78 25.33 -16.22
CA LEU A 35 3.01 26.40 -16.86
C LEU A 35 3.90 27.57 -17.30
N ALA A 36 4.86 27.98 -16.47
CA ALA A 36 5.82 29.05 -16.83
C ALA A 36 6.67 28.65 -18.04
N ILE A 37 7.14 27.39 -18.10
CA ILE A 37 7.87 26.85 -19.27
C ILE A 37 6.97 26.86 -20.51
N LEU A 38 5.70 26.47 -20.36
CA LEU A 38 4.73 26.44 -21.48
C LEU A 38 4.48 27.82 -22.07
N ILE A 39 4.39 28.86 -21.21
CA ILE A 39 4.17 30.24 -21.64
C ILE A 39 5.43 30.84 -22.25
N GLY A 40 6.61 30.57 -21.65
CA GLY A 40 7.88 31.15 -22.05
C GLY A 40 8.52 30.57 -23.31
N ALA A 41 8.07 29.40 -23.75
CA ALA A 41 8.62 28.68 -24.91
C ALA A 41 7.49 28.15 -25.81
N PRO A 42 7.13 28.80 -26.93
CA PRO A 42 6.01 28.39 -27.79
C PRO A 42 6.12 26.94 -28.32
N LEU A 43 7.33 26.46 -28.54
CA LEU A 43 7.63 25.08 -28.95
C LEU A 43 7.26 24.06 -27.90
N SER A 44 7.20 24.45 -26.61
CA SER A 44 6.87 23.57 -25.50
C SER A 44 5.42 23.10 -25.55
N GLY A 45 4.52 23.86 -26.16
CA GLY A 45 3.14 23.46 -26.42
C GLY A 45 3.03 22.24 -27.33
N LEU A 46 3.81 22.23 -28.41
CA LEU A 46 3.88 21.09 -29.33
C LEU A 46 4.46 19.86 -28.63
N ILE A 47 5.54 20.03 -27.87
CA ILE A 47 6.16 18.94 -27.08
C ILE A 47 5.14 18.38 -26.08
N LEU A 48 4.38 19.22 -25.39
CA LEU A 48 3.36 18.79 -24.44
C LEU A 48 2.27 17.95 -25.12
N ILE A 49 1.80 18.35 -26.29
CA ILE A 49 0.81 17.59 -27.08
C ILE A 49 1.37 16.21 -27.45
N VAL A 50 2.60 16.14 -27.95
CA VAL A 50 3.26 14.87 -28.28
C VAL A 50 3.38 13.98 -27.04
N VAL A 51 3.77 14.53 -25.87
CA VAL A 51 3.84 13.79 -24.61
C VAL A 51 2.48 13.26 -24.18
N ILE A 52 1.42 14.08 -24.28
CA ILE A 52 0.06 13.64 -23.92
C ILE A 52 -0.40 12.50 -24.82
N ILE A 53 -0.19 12.63 -26.15
CA ILE A 53 -0.54 11.57 -27.13
C ILE A 53 0.25 10.30 -26.85
N SER A 54 1.56 10.41 -26.56
CA SER A 54 2.42 9.28 -26.24
C SER A 54 1.97 8.56 -24.96
N ILE A 55 1.62 9.31 -23.92
CA ILE A 55 1.08 8.76 -22.67
C ILE A 55 -0.26 8.05 -22.94
N TRP A 56 -1.17 8.70 -23.68
CA TRP A 56 -2.45 8.10 -24.03
C TRP A 56 -2.26 6.80 -24.82
N PHE A 57 -1.37 6.79 -25.80
CA PHE A 57 -1.03 5.60 -26.59
C PHE A 57 -0.42 4.49 -25.72
N ALA A 58 0.53 4.83 -24.86
CA ALA A 58 1.14 3.88 -23.94
C ALA A 58 0.13 3.23 -22.98
N ILE A 59 -0.84 4.02 -22.48
CA ILE A 59 -1.92 3.52 -21.64
C ILE A 59 -2.84 2.57 -22.44
N THR A 60 -3.17 2.95 -23.67
CA THR A 60 -4.02 2.14 -24.54
C THR A 60 -3.33 0.81 -24.88
N LEU A 61 -2.06 0.84 -25.21
CA LEU A 61 -1.25 -0.35 -25.48
C LEU A 61 -1.12 -1.24 -24.24
N TRP A 62 -0.87 -0.64 -23.07
CA TRP A 62 -0.82 -1.36 -21.81
C TRP A 62 -2.16 -2.09 -21.51
N ARG A 63 -3.30 -1.39 -21.73
CA ARG A 63 -4.63 -2.01 -21.57
C ARG A 63 -4.84 -3.16 -22.56
N ALA A 64 -4.42 -3.00 -23.80
CA ALA A 64 -4.51 -4.07 -24.79
C ALA A 64 -3.68 -5.30 -24.39
N ARG A 65 -2.47 -5.09 -23.87
CA ARG A 65 -1.63 -6.18 -23.34
C ARG A 65 -2.27 -6.85 -22.13
N LEU A 66 -2.87 -6.07 -21.22
CA LEU A 66 -3.58 -6.61 -20.06
C LEU A 66 -4.77 -7.48 -20.50
N LEU A 67 -5.57 -7.02 -21.45
CA LEU A 67 -6.70 -7.79 -21.99
C LEU A 67 -6.27 -9.06 -22.72
N GLY A 68 -5.11 -9.06 -23.35
CA GLY A 68 -4.54 -10.24 -24.04
C GLY A 68 -3.80 -11.22 -23.14
N GLY A 69 -3.30 -10.78 -21.99
CA GLY A 69 -2.44 -11.57 -21.11
C GLY A 69 -2.99 -11.84 -19.71
N ALA A 70 -4.18 -11.34 -19.38
CA ALA A 70 -4.78 -11.51 -18.05
C ALA A 70 -6.27 -11.84 -18.16
N VAL A 71 -6.78 -12.57 -17.17
CA VAL A 71 -8.19 -12.94 -17.09
C VAL A 71 -8.92 -11.99 -16.15
N LYS A 72 -10.00 -11.37 -16.65
CA LYS A 72 -10.84 -10.49 -15.83
C LYS A 72 -11.62 -11.32 -14.81
N VAL A 73 -11.67 -10.83 -13.58
CA VAL A 73 -12.49 -11.41 -12.51
C VAL A 73 -13.95 -11.05 -12.76
N THR A 74 -14.78 -12.07 -12.84
CA THR A 74 -16.25 -11.98 -13.01
C THR A 74 -16.92 -12.99 -12.07
N GLU A 75 -18.25 -13.05 -12.10
CA GLU A 75 -19.00 -14.10 -11.38
C GLU A 75 -18.73 -15.50 -11.93
N GLU A 76 -18.43 -15.60 -13.24
CA GLU A 76 -18.10 -16.87 -13.91
C GLU A 76 -16.63 -17.24 -13.74
N SER A 77 -15.75 -16.22 -13.77
CA SER A 77 -14.30 -16.39 -13.63
C SER A 77 -13.84 -15.85 -12.29
N PHE A 78 -13.36 -16.71 -11.40
CA PHE A 78 -12.92 -16.38 -10.04
C PHE A 78 -14.03 -15.83 -9.13
N PRO A 79 -15.17 -16.58 -8.95
CA PRO A 79 -16.33 -16.11 -8.18
C PRO A 79 -15.97 -15.67 -6.76
N GLU A 80 -15.03 -16.34 -6.11
CA GLU A 80 -14.59 -16.07 -4.74
C GLU A 80 -13.88 -14.72 -4.60
N ILE A 81 -13.02 -14.37 -5.58
CA ILE A 81 -12.34 -13.07 -5.63
C ILE A 81 -13.37 -11.97 -5.88
N ASN A 82 -14.33 -12.22 -6.77
CA ASN A 82 -15.41 -11.28 -7.06
C ASN A 82 -16.32 -11.07 -5.84
N ALA A 83 -16.71 -12.12 -5.14
CA ALA A 83 -17.48 -12.03 -3.90
C ALA A 83 -16.73 -11.23 -2.82
N THR A 84 -15.43 -11.51 -2.65
CA THR A 84 -14.57 -10.77 -1.71
C THR A 84 -14.51 -9.29 -2.06
N LEU A 85 -14.36 -8.93 -3.35
CA LEU A 85 -14.39 -7.53 -3.79
C LEU A 85 -15.71 -6.84 -3.43
N ASN A 86 -16.83 -7.51 -3.70
CA ASN A 86 -18.16 -6.95 -3.43
C ASN A 86 -18.38 -6.73 -1.92
N THR A 87 -17.99 -7.68 -1.08
CA THR A 87 -18.01 -7.55 0.38
C THR A 87 -17.16 -6.36 0.85
N LEU A 88 -15.92 -6.25 0.35
CA LEU A 88 -15.03 -5.14 0.70
C LEU A 88 -15.55 -3.78 0.23
N ARG A 89 -16.17 -3.72 -0.94
CA ARG A 89 -16.78 -2.47 -1.44
C ARG A 89 -17.94 -2.03 -0.56
N GLN A 90 -18.76 -2.97 -0.08
CA GLN A 90 -19.85 -2.70 0.87
C GLN A 90 -19.28 -2.24 2.22
N GLN A 91 -18.36 -3.00 2.81
CA GLN A 91 -17.73 -2.69 4.10
C GLN A 91 -17.01 -1.33 4.10
N LEU A 92 -16.35 -1.00 3.00
CA LEU A 92 -15.66 0.28 2.82
C LEU A 92 -16.56 1.37 2.23
N GLU A 93 -17.85 1.11 1.95
CA GLU A 93 -18.76 2.04 1.27
C GLU A 93 -18.17 2.63 -0.02
N TYR A 94 -17.45 1.80 -0.79
CA TYR A 94 -16.77 2.23 -2.00
C TYR A 94 -17.63 1.96 -3.24
N ARG A 95 -18.28 3.01 -3.76
CA ARG A 95 -19.28 2.89 -4.85
C ARG A 95 -18.70 2.84 -6.26
N LYS A 96 -17.43 3.23 -6.45
CA LYS A 96 -16.83 3.29 -7.78
C LYS A 96 -16.41 1.91 -8.26
N GLY A 97 -16.49 1.66 -9.58
CA GLY A 97 -16.04 0.41 -10.18
C GLY A 97 -14.54 0.19 -9.98
N VAL A 98 -14.17 -1.05 -9.74
CA VAL A 98 -12.79 -1.55 -9.74
C VAL A 98 -12.79 -2.81 -10.57
N ASP A 99 -12.01 -2.82 -11.64
CA ASP A 99 -11.77 -4.02 -12.41
C ASP A 99 -10.61 -4.79 -11.79
N ILE A 100 -10.78 -6.11 -11.61
CA ILE A 100 -9.70 -6.98 -11.17
C ILE A 100 -9.30 -7.88 -12.32
N TYR A 101 -8.01 -8.05 -12.51
CA TYR A 101 -7.43 -8.99 -13.46
C TYR A 101 -6.48 -9.93 -12.73
N VAL A 102 -6.52 -11.20 -13.08
CA VAL A 102 -5.57 -12.21 -12.62
C VAL A 102 -4.62 -12.49 -13.78
N ALA A 103 -3.34 -12.33 -13.53
CA ALA A 103 -2.28 -12.59 -14.50
C ALA A 103 -1.18 -13.44 -13.85
N ASP A 104 -0.32 -14.01 -14.66
CA ASP A 104 0.90 -14.67 -14.20
C ASP A 104 2.04 -13.65 -14.13
N ASP A 105 2.99 -13.87 -13.23
CA ASP A 105 4.22 -13.08 -13.04
C ASP A 105 3.98 -11.57 -12.84
N VAL A 106 3.08 -11.22 -11.92
CA VAL A 106 2.83 -9.82 -11.55
C VAL A 106 3.91 -9.31 -10.60
N GLU A 107 4.62 -8.26 -11.01
CA GLU A 107 5.63 -7.61 -10.17
C GLU A 107 5.03 -7.17 -8.82
N GLY A 108 5.66 -7.62 -7.72
CA GLY A 108 5.19 -7.33 -6.36
C GLY A 108 3.90 -8.06 -5.98
N LYS A 109 3.50 -9.10 -6.73
CA LYS A 109 2.35 -10.00 -6.48
C LYS A 109 0.97 -9.36 -6.61
N ALA A 110 0.83 -8.06 -6.46
CA ALA A 110 -0.38 -7.32 -6.74
C ALA A 110 -0.05 -5.86 -7.06
N GLN A 111 -0.74 -5.30 -8.05
CA GLN A 111 -0.53 -3.93 -8.51
C GLN A 111 -1.85 -3.22 -8.70
N LEU A 112 -1.99 -2.04 -8.09
CA LEU A 112 -3.14 -1.16 -8.28
C LEU A 112 -2.76 -0.02 -9.23
N VAL A 113 -3.49 0.07 -10.34
CA VAL A 113 -3.35 1.14 -11.32
C VAL A 113 -4.63 1.97 -11.34
N SER A 114 -4.49 3.28 -11.14
CA SER A 114 -5.61 4.22 -11.28
C SER A 114 -5.20 5.36 -12.19
N LEU A 115 -5.71 5.32 -13.41
CA LEU A 115 -5.33 6.27 -14.45
C LEU A 115 -6.54 6.60 -15.33
N LEU A 116 -6.73 7.89 -15.67
CA LEU A 116 -7.81 8.39 -16.53
C LEU A 116 -9.21 7.86 -16.17
N GLY A 117 -9.51 7.73 -14.86
CA GLY A 117 -10.80 7.24 -14.38
C GLY A 117 -10.93 5.72 -14.29
N HIS A 118 -10.04 4.96 -14.89
CA HIS A 118 -9.98 3.50 -14.75
C HIS A 118 -9.24 3.10 -13.47
N ARG A 119 -9.76 2.11 -12.76
CA ARG A 119 -9.17 1.53 -11.56
C ARG A 119 -9.05 0.05 -11.76
N VAL A 120 -7.84 -0.39 -11.91
CA VAL A 120 -7.51 -1.79 -12.23
C VAL A 120 -6.61 -2.33 -11.12
N LEU A 121 -7.03 -3.42 -10.51
CA LEU A 121 -6.20 -4.21 -9.62
C LEU A 121 -5.76 -5.47 -10.37
N ILE A 122 -4.47 -5.64 -10.53
CA ILE A 122 -3.88 -6.82 -11.14
C ILE A 122 -3.31 -7.67 -10.01
N ILE A 123 -3.63 -8.96 -10.00
CA ILE A 123 -3.20 -9.90 -8.96
C ILE A 123 -2.50 -11.07 -9.64
N ASP A 124 -1.38 -11.47 -9.08
CA ASP A 124 -0.69 -12.70 -9.46
C ASP A 124 -1.55 -13.92 -9.12
N GLY A 125 -1.78 -14.80 -10.10
CA GLY A 125 -2.70 -15.93 -9.96
C GLY A 125 -2.25 -16.95 -8.92
N GLY A 126 -0.95 -17.24 -8.87
CA GLY A 126 -0.36 -18.11 -7.85
C GLY A 126 -0.56 -17.53 -6.46
N PHE A 127 -0.24 -16.25 -6.29
CA PHE A 127 -0.41 -15.55 -5.03
C PHE A 127 -1.88 -15.46 -4.59
N ALA A 128 -2.80 -15.14 -5.51
CA ALA A 128 -4.23 -15.10 -5.20
C ALA A 128 -4.75 -16.44 -4.71
N ASN A 129 -4.31 -17.54 -5.31
CA ASN A 129 -4.70 -18.88 -4.90
C ASN A 129 -4.18 -19.25 -3.49
N GLU A 130 -2.97 -18.81 -3.15
CA GLU A 130 -2.39 -19.02 -1.82
C GLU A 130 -3.14 -18.29 -0.70
N LEU A 131 -3.80 -17.18 -1.03
CA LEU A 131 -4.50 -16.34 -0.05
C LEU A 131 -5.94 -16.80 0.25
N LYS A 132 -6.43 -17.87 -0.38
CA LYS A 132 -7.80 -18.39 -0.20
C LYS A 132 -8.03 -19.09 1.15
N GLY A 133 -6.98 -19.42 1.92
CA GLY A 133 -7.12 -20.05 3.23
C GLY A 133 -7.76 -19.14 4.29
N GLU A 134 -8.20 -19.74 5.41
CA GLU A 134 -8.74 -19.06 6.58
C GLU A 134 -9.90 -18.08 6.24
N GLU A 135 -10.96 -18.61 5.64
CA GLU A 135 -12.15 -17.82 5.26
C GLU A 135 -11.82 -16.56 4.42
N TYR A 136 -10.79 -16.66 3.59
CA TYR A 136 -10.30 -15.54 2.76
C TYR A 136 -9.77 -14.33 3.54
N ALA A 137 -9.45 -14.45 4.82
CA ALA A 137 -8.94 -13.34 5.63
C ALA A 137 -7.67 -12.74 5.02
N ARG A 138 -6.78 -13.58 4.50
CA ARG A 138 -5.55 -13.14 3.81
C ARG A 138 -5.86 -12.38 2.52
N LEU A 139 -6.79 -12.89 1.71
CA LEU A 139 -7.24 -12.23 0.49
C LEU A 139 -7.91 -10.89 0.80
N ARG A 140 -8.75 -10.83 1.85
CA ARG A 140 -9.37 -9.60 2.34
C ARG A 140 -8.34 -8.58 2.82
N PHE A 141 -7.25 -9.00 3.47
CA PHE A 141 -6.15 -8.09 3.82
C PHE A 141 -5.57 -7.43 2.56
N MET A 142 -5.15 -8.24 1.60
CA MET A 142 -4.51 -7.75 0.38
C MET A 142 -5.46 -6.84 -0.42
N MET A 143 -6.65 -7.32 -0.76
CA MET A 143 -7.62 -6.55 -1.54
C MET A 143 -8.13 -5.33 -0.77
N GLY A 144 -8.36 -5.46 0.54
CA GLY A 144 -8.78 -4.38 1.43
C GLY A 144 -7.78 -3.24 1.49
N SER A 145 -6.48 -3.55 1.46
CA SER A 145 -5.43 -2.53 1.40
C SER A 145 -5.51 -1.69 0.12
N PHE A 146 -5.79 -2.30 -1.02
CA PHE A 146 -5.91 -1.61 -2.31
C PHE A 146 -7.24 -0.85 -2.46
N VAL A 147 -8.38 -1.47 -2.11
CA VAL A 147 -9.69 -0.79 -2.14
C VAL A 147 -9.71 0.35 -1.13
N GLY A 148 -9.11 0.17 0.03
CA GLY A 148 -8.91 1.19 1.05
C GLY A 148 -8.08 2.37 0.54
N ALA A 149 -7.01 2.12 -0.19
CA ALA A 149 -6.20 3.15 -0.83
C ALA A 149 -7.01 3.97 -1.86
N LEU A 150 -7.92 3.32 -2.61
CA LEU A 150 -8.86 4.00 -3.52
C LEU A 150 -9.87 4.86 -2.75
N LYS A 151 -10.48 4.34 -1.68
CA LYS A 151 -11.41 5.07 -0.81
C LYS A 151 -10.73 6.30 -0.18
N ALA A 152 -9.51 6.15 0.31
CA ALA A 152 -8.73 7.22 0.91
C ALA A 152 -8.15 8.22 -0.10
N ARG A 153 -8.37 8.00 -1.41
CA ARG A 153 -7.85 8.83 -2.52
C ARG A 153 -6.33 8.95 -2.53
N HIS A 154 -5.62 7.90 -2.14
CA HIS A 154 -4.16 7.90 -2.07
C HIS A 154 -3.48 8.05 -3.43
N LEU A 155 -4.15 7.67 -4.50
CA LEU A 155 -3.62 7.69 -5.87
C LEU A 155 -3.75 9.06 -6.58
N ARG A 156 -4.12 10.12 -5.87
CA ARG A 156 -4.28 11.46 -6.47
C ARG A 156 -3.00 12.04 -7.08
N PHE A 157 -1.84 11.63 -6.58
CA PHE A 157 -0.54 12.08 -7.07
C PHE A 157 0.14 11.07 -8.00
N THR A 158 -0.56 10.00 -8.38
CA THR A 158 0.04 8.91 -9.19
C THR A 158 0.56 9.41 -10.53
N LEU A 159 -0.19 10.31 -11.20
CA LEU A 159 0.26 10.86 -12.49
C LEU A 159 1.58 11.62 -12.33
N LEU A 160 1.69 12.48 -11.32
CA LEU A 160 2.93 13.21 -11.04
C LEU A 160 4.06 12.24 -10.62
N ALA A 161 3.76 11.25 -9.80
CA ALA A 161 4.73 10.23 -9.40
C ALA A 161 5.25 9.45 -10.61
N VAL A 162 4.36 9.05 -11.54
CA VAL A 162 4.73 8.36 -12.79
C VAL A 162 5.55 9.28 -13.69
N LEU A 163 5.14 10.54 -13.85
CA LEU A 163 5.91 11.51 -14.65
C LEU A 163 7.30 11.76 -14.07
N LEU A 164 7.40 11.91 -12.75
CA LEU A 164 8.68 12.07 -12.06
C LEU A 164 9.53 10.80 -12.12
N ASP A 165 8.93 9.64 -12.13
CA ASP A 165 9.62 8.36 -12.28
C ASP A 165 10.16 8.16 -13.70
N GLN A 166 9.42 8.58 -14.73
CA GLN A 166 9.90 8.60 -16.13
C GLN A 166 11.00 9.66 -16.34
N LEU A 167 10.93 10.78 -15.65
CA LEU A 167 11.98 11.78 -15.57
C LEU A 167 13.13 11.33 -14.63
N ASN A 168 13.23 10.06 -14.33
CA ASN A 168 14.06 9.39 -13.31
C ASN A 168 15.57 9.64 -13.38
N LYS A 169 16.03 10.39 -14.36
CA LYS A 169 17.34 11.05 -14.35
C LYS A 169 17.41 12.21 -13.32
N LEU A 170 16.24 12.72 -12.88
CA LEU A 170 16.09 13.75 -11.86
C LEU A 170 15.60 13.14 -10.53
N LYS A 171 16.43 12.33 -9.89
CA LYS A 171 16.17 11.71 -8.56
C LYS A 171 15.90 12.73 -7.44
N PHE A 172 15.92 14.01 -7.73
CA PHE A 172 15.78 15.10 -6.74
C PHE A 172 14.32 15.31 -6.27
N ALA A 173 13.32 15.01 -7.07
CA ALA A 173 11.92 15.26 -6.71
C ALA A 173 11.26 14.05 -5.99
N SER A 174 11.75 12.85 -6.21
CA SER A 174 11.21 11.64 -5.58
C SER A 174 11.28 11.65 -4.04
N PRO A 175 12.32 12.17 -3.37
CA PRO A 175 12.36 12.29 -1.92
C PRO A 175 11.23 13.13 -1.33
N LEU A 176 10.68 14.08 -2.07
CA LEU A 176 9.58 14.95 -1.61
C LEU A 176 8.22 14.24 -1.61
N LEU A 177 7.98 13.34 -2.56
CA LEU A 177 6.73 12.57 -2.67
C LEU A 177 6.78 11.23 -1.93
N ASN A 178 7.93 10.58 -1.90
CA ASN A 178 8.11 9.26 -1.30
C ASN A 178 7.64 9.18 0.16
N PRO A 179 7.86 10.16 1.04
CA PRO A 179 7.33 10.13 2.41
C PRO A 179 5.81 10.04 2.46
N TYR A 180 5.10 10.73 1.55
CA TYR A 180 3.65 10.64 1.44
C TYR A 180 3.22 9.26 0.92
N ILE A 181 3.83 8.78 -0.17
CA ILE A 181 3.51 7.48 -0.76
C ILE A 181 3.70 6.36 0.28
N ARG A 182 4.79 6.40 1.06
CA ARG A 182 4.99 5.43 2.15
C ARG A 182 3.91 5.51 3.22
N ALA A 183 3.49 6.71 3.61
CA ALA A 183 2.42 6.88 4.59
C ALA A 183 1.08 6.30 4.08
N THR A 184 0.78 6.44 2.79
CA THR A 184 -0.43 5.86 2.19
C THR A 184 -0.40 4.35 2.14
N ILE A 185 0.77 3.73 1.97
CA ILE A 185 0.93 2.27 2.04
C ILE A 185 0.66 1.77 3.46
N TYR A 186 1.20 2.42 4.48
CA TYR A 186 0.90 2.08 5.87
C TYR A 186 -0.59 2.20 6.19
N THR A 187 -1.26 3.26 5.73
CA THR A 187 -2.72 3.40 5.88
C THR A 187 -3.46 2.28 5.12
N GLY A 188 -2.99 1.92 3.93
CA GLY A 188 -3.53 0.77 3.18
C GLY A 188 -3.46 -0.52 3.98
N ASP A 189 -2.32 -0.83 4.58
CA ASP A 189 -2.14 -2.02 5.42
C ASP A 189 -3.07 -2.02 6.64
N GLN A 190 -3.28 -0.87 7.27
CA GLN A 190 -4.19 -0.71 8.40
C GLN A 190 -5.65 -0.97 8.00
N ILE A 191 -6.08 -0.45 6.84
CA ILE A 191 -7.40 -0.74 6.30
C ILE A 191 -7.51 -2.23 5.93
N GLY A 192 -6.48 -2.79 5.30
CA GLY A 192 -6.40 -4.21 4.97
C GLY A 192 -6.56 -5.10 6.22
N TYR A 193 -5.89 -4.78 7.31
CA TYR A 193 -6.04 -5.48 8.58
C TYR A 193 -7.47 -5.43 9.12
N LEU A 194 -8.11 -4.27 9.09
CA LEU A 194 -9.50 -4.16 9.51
C LEU A 194 -10.46 -4.99 8.64
N CYS A 195 -10.20 -5.02 7.33
CA CYS A 195 -10.96 -5.84 6.38
C CYS A 195 -10.71 -7.34 6.55
N SER A 196 -9.48 -7.71 6.90
CA SER A 196 -9.08 -9.10 7.18
C SER A 196 -9.78 -9.66 8.41
N GLY A 197 -9.91 -8.85 9.45
CA GLY A 197 -10.42 -9.29 10.73
C GLY A 197 -9.44 -10.12 11.58
N SER A 198 -8.21 -10.35 11.11
CA SER A 198 -7.22 -11.21 11.76
C SER A 198 -5.81 -10.62 11.65
N LEU A 199 -5.15 -10.46 12.80
CA LEU A 199 -3.75 -10.02 12.85
C LEU A 199 -2.83 -11.07 12.24
N GLU A 200 -3.02 -12.33 12.60
CA GLU A 200 -2.21 -13.44 12.10
C GLU A 200 -2.26 -13.54 10.57
N SER A 201 -3.46 -13.54 9.99
CA SER A 201 -3.63 -13.57 8.53
C SER A 201 -3.01 -12.37 7.83
N SER A 202 -3.09 -11.18 8.43
CA SER A 202 -2.47 -9.96 7.89
C SER A 202 -0.95 -10.03 7.89
N LEU A 203 -0.36 -10.50 9.00
CA LEU A 203 1.09 -10.69 9.13
C LEU A 203 1.59 -11.80 8.20
N ALA A 204 0.81 -12.89 8.03
CA ALA A 204 1.14 -13.96 7.11
C ALA A 204 1.23 -13.46 5.65
N VAL A 205 0.35 -12.55 5.21
CA VAL A 205 0.45 -11.94 3.88
C VAL A 205 1.72 -11.09 3.75
N LEU A 206 2.04 -10.28 4.74
CA LEU A 206 3.27 -9.46 4.73
C LEU A 206 4.53 -10.34 4.70
N THR A 207 4.55 -11.46 5.42
CA THR A 207 5.64 -12.44 5.37
C THR A 207 5.77 -13.05 3.97
N ARG A 208 4.65 -13.39 3.32
CA ARG A 208 4.67 -13.87 1.94
C ARG A 208 5.19 -12.83 0.94
N TYR A 209 4.87 -11.56 1.15
CA TYR A 209 5.47 -10.47 0.34
C TYR A 209 7.00 -10.39 0.52
N MET A 210 7.54 -10.74 1.69
CA MET A 210 8.98 -10.70 1.97
C MET A 210 9.73 -11.83 1.27
N VAL A 211 9.25 -13.07 1.39
CA VAL A 211 10.03 -14.27 1.07
C VAL A 211 9.32 -15.26 0.15
N GLY A 212 8.09 -14.97 -0.27
CA GLY A 212 7.28 -15.89 -1.07
C GLY A 212 6.64 -17.00 -0.22
N LYS A 213 5.84 -17.86 -0.89
CA LYS A 213 5.01 -18.85 -0.20
C LYS A 213 5.83 -19.98 0.44
N ASP A 214 6.83 -20.48 -0.28
CA ASP A 214 7.56 -21.68 0.10
C ASP A 214 8.46 -21.43 1.31
N MET A 215 8.95 -20.21 1.45
CA MET A 215 9.81 -19.80 2.54
C MET A 215 9.05 -19.18 3.73
N ALA A 216 7.85 -18.65 3.51
CA ALA A 216 7.08 -17.98 4.56
C ALA A 216 6.81 -18.85 5.80
N PRO A 217 6.52 -20.16 5.71
CA PRO A 217 6.34 -21.01 6.88
C PRO A 217 7.61 -21.20 7.73
N GLN A 218 8.79 -20.95 7.16
CA GLN A 218 10.08 -21.10 7.85
C GLN A 218 10.48 -19.82 8.61
N ILE A 219 9.77 -18.72 8.43
CA ILE A 219 10.08 -17.43 9.03
C ILE A 219 9.29 -17.25 10.34
N SER A 220 10.00 -17.08 11.44
CA SER A 220 9.40 -16.73 12.73
C SER A 220 9.15 -15.23 12.85
N ALA A 221 8.14 -14.85 13.63
CA ALA A 221 7.90 -13.44 13.98
C ALA A 221 9.13 -12.82 14.66
N SER A 222 9.85 -13.58 15.50
CA SER A 222 11.08 -13.17 16.16
C SER A 222 12.16 -12.73 15.18
N GLY A 223 12.38 -13.49 14.11
CA GLY A 223 13.36 -13.15 13.06
C GLY A 223 13.02 -11.85 12.34
N ILE A 224 11.73 -11.62 12.06
CA ILE A 224 11.27 -10.37 11.42
C ILE A 224 11.47 -9.18 12.37
N LEU A 225 11.18 -9.33 13.67
CA LEU A 225 11.36 -8.27 14.67
C LEU A 225 12.84 -7.92 14.86
N GLN A 226 13.74 -8.90 14.92
CA GLN A 226 15.19 -8.68 14.97
C GLN A 226 15.67 -7.92 13.73
N GLN A 227 15.23 -8.32 12.54
CA GLN A 227 15.55 -7.61 11.30
C GLN A 227 15.02 -6.17 11.31
N ALA A 228 13.84 -5.91 11.87
CA ALA A 228 13.28 -4.57 11.98
C ALA A 228 14.18 -3.66 12.84
N VAL A 229 14.75 -4.17 13.94
CA VAL A 229 15.74 -3.44 14.76
C VAL A 229 17.00 -3.10 13.96
N LEU A 230 17.54 -4.06 13.21
CA LEU A 230 18.71 -3.82 12.36
C LEU A 230 18.44 -2.70 11.34
N VAL A 231 17.26 -2.71 10.69
CA VAL A 231 16.87 -1.67 9.73
C VAL A 231 16.71 -0.30 10.41
N GLN A 232 16.21 -0.25 11.65
CA GLN A 232 16.05 1.02 12.38
C GLN A 232 17.37 1.59 12.90
N ASN A 233 18.29 0.75 13.32
CA ASN A 233 19.53 1.17 13.95
C ASN A 233 20.64 1.51 12.96
N GLN A 234 20.57 1.01 11.73
CA GLN A 234 21.58 1.28 10.72
C GLN A 234 21.24 2.52 9.89
N ALA A 235 22.22 3.40 9.69
CA ALA A 235 22.05 4.64 8.91
C ALA A 235 21.78 4.37 7.43
N ILE A 236 22.50 3.43 6.81
CA ILE A 236 22.39 3.13 5.38
C ILE A 236 20.97 2.67 4.97
N PRO A 237 20.31 1.70 5.65
CA PRO A 237 18.92 1.34 5.36
C PRO A 237 17.95 2.52 5.53
N ARG A 238 18.17 3.38 6.52
CA ARG A 238 17.35 4.58 6.74
C ARG A 238 17.48 5.57 5.58
N TYR A 239 18.69 5.80 5.06
CA TYR A 239 18.92 6.66 3.89
C TYR A 239 18.38 6.04 2.61
N SER A 240 18.59 4.73 2.39
CA SER A 240 18.05 4.05 1.23
C SER A 240 16.53 4.16 1.13
N GLN A 241 15.85 4.15 2.28
CA GLN A 241 14.39 4.31 2.35
C GLN A 241 13.93 5.71 1.88
N LEU A 242 14.74 6.75 1.98
CA LEU A 242 14.38 8.08 1.47
C LEU A 242 14.20 8.08 -0.04
N LEU A 243 14.98 7.26 -0.74
CA LEU A 243 14.94 7.13 -2.19
C LEU A 243 13.88 6.16 -2.68
N GLN A 244 13.33 5.32 -1.80
CA GLN A 244 12.33 4.32 -2.13
C GLN A 244 10.91 4.83 -1.91
N SER A 245 10.02 4.60 -2.86
CA SER A 245 8.59 4.89 -2.74
C SER A 245 7.86 3.90 -1.83
N ARG A 246 8.35 2.66 -1.74
CA ARG A 246 7.76 1.61 -0.90
C ARG A 246 8.48 1.54 0.45
N PRO A 247 7.75 1.42 1.58
CA PRO A 247 8.39 1.17 2.87
C PRO A 247 8.95 -0.25 2.93
N HIS A 248 10.02 -0.43 3.72
CA HIS A 248 10.52 -1.77 4.00
C HIS A 248 9.42 -2.65 4.58
N LEU A 249 9.33 -3.89 4.12
CA LEU A 249 8.28 -4.83 4.52
C LEU A 249 8.31 -5.11 6.03
N VAL A 250 9.49 -5.17 6.63
CA VAL A 250 9.62 -5.30 8.10
C VAL A 250 8.97 -4.13 8.85
N ASN A 251 9.07 -2.90 8.32
CA ASN A 251 8.40 -1.74 8.91
C ASN A 251 6.87 -1.79 8.71
N ARG A 252 6.39 -2.35 7.59
CA ARG A 252 4.95 -2.59 7.39
C ARG A 252 4.42 -3.61 8.39
N TYR A 253 5.19 -4.68 8.64
CA TYR A 253 4.87 -5.71 9.62
C TYR A 253 4.71 -5.11 11.02
N VAL A 254 5.70 -4.35 11.49
CA VAL A 254 5.65 -3.66 12.79
C VAL A 254 4.50 -2.64 12.85
N ASN A 255 4.23 -1.91 11.75
CA ASN A 255 3.13 -0.95 11.70
C ASN A 255 1.76 -1.60 11.87
N VAL A 256 1.52 -2.78 11.29
CA VAL A 256 0.26 -3.52 11.47
C VAL A 256 0.10 -3.98 12.92
N ILE A 257 1.17 -4.48 13.56
CA ILE A 257 1.14 -4.87 14.98
C ILE A 257 0.84 -3.65 15.86
N ALA A 258 1.53 -2.52 15.62
CA ALA A 258 1.30 -1.29 16.37
C ALA A 258 -0.14 -0.77 16.22
N PHE A 259 -0.72 -0.91 15.03
CA PHE A 259 -2.10 -0.55 14.79
C PHE A 259 -3.08 -1.51 15.48
N ALA A 260 -2.81 -2.82 15.44
CA ALA A 260 -3.59 -3.84 16.16
C ALA A 260 -3.61 -3.59 17.67
N ALA A 261 -2.47 -3.25 18.26
CA ALA A 261 -2.35 -2.90 19.70
C ALA A 261 -3.28 -1.73 20.09
N ARG A 262 -3.60 -0.85 19.14
CA ARG A 262 -4.51 0.28 19.35
C ARG A 262 -5.97 -0.08 19.18
N VAL A 263 -6.32 -0.84 18.12
CA VAL A 263 -7.72 -1.02 17.71
C VAL A 263 -8.31 -2.35 18.15
N ARG A 264 -7.48 -3.37 18.38
CA ARG A 264 -7.85 -4.72 18.83
C ARG A 264 -6.84 -5.26 19.84
N PRO A 265 -6.79 -4.70 21.05
CA PRO A 265 -5.77 -5.02 22.04
C PRO A 265 -5.76 -6.50 22.43
N GLU A 266 -6.87 -7.22 22.31
CA GLU A 266 -6.94 -8.65 22.62
C GLU A 266 -6.14 -9.49 21.59
N GLU A 267 -6.30 -9.21 20.30
CA GLU A 267 -5.51 -9.88 19.25
C GLU A 267 -4.01 -9.59 19.42
N TYR A 268 -3.68 -8.34 19.76
CA TYR A 268 -2.30 -7.97 20.05
C TYR A 268 -1.73 -8.74 21.26
N ARG A 269 -2.48 -8.85 22.36
CA ARG A 269 -2.04 -9.60 23.56
C ARG A 269 -1.84 -11.07 23.24
N THR A 270 -2.73 -11.68 22.46
CA THR A 270 -2.60 -13.06 21.99
C THR A 270 -1.30 -13.25 21.20
N PHE A 271 -1.03 -12.36 20.23
CA PHE A 271 0.20 -12.36 19.46
C PHE A 271 1.44 -12.18 20.36
N GLU A 272 1.40 -11.20 21.27
CA GLU A 272 2.50 -10.87 22.17
C GLU A 272 2.81 -12.03 23.15
N SER A 273 1.78 -12.71 23.68
CA SER A 273 1.94 -13.84 24.58
C SER A 273 2.59 -15.06 23.92
N GLY A 274 2.44 -15.20 22.60
CA GLY A 274 3.11 -16.24 21.82
C GLY A 274 4.59 -15.97 21.53
N LEU A 275 5.12 -14.80 21.90
CA LEU A 275 6.53 -14.47 21.74
C LEU A 275 7.33 -14.82 23.00
N ASP A 276 8.55 -15.30 22.79
CA ASP A 276 9.55 -15.44 23.85
C ASP A 276 9.91 -14.08 24.47
N SER A 277 10.62 -14.11 25.63
CA SER A 277 10.95 -12.90 26.38
C SER A 277 11.76 -11.88 25.59
N GLU A 278 12.78 -12.31 24.86
CA GLU A 278 13.66 -11.44 24.08
C GLU A 278 12.90 -10.77 22.89
N PRO A 279 12.22 -11.50 21.96
CA PRO A 279 11.42 -10.90 20.91
C PRO A 279 10.31 -9.97 21.42
N ARG A 280 9.74 -10.26 22.59
CA ARG A 280 8.75 -9.40 23.24
C ARG A 280 9.36 -8.06 23.66
N GLN A 281 10.55 -8.03 24.25
CA GLN A 281 11.25 -6.79 24.57
C GLN A 281 11.61 -5.98 23.33
N ILE A 282 12.07 -6.67 22.27
CA ILE A 282 12.32 -6.06 20.96
C ILE A 282 11.04 -5.40 20.41
N LEU A 283 9.91 -6.10 20.45
CA LEU A 283 8.62 -5.56 20.02
C LEU A 283 8.25 -4.29 20.79
N HIS A 284 8.36 -4.29 22.11
CA HIS A 284 8.09 -3.10 22.93
C HIS A 284 8.98 -1.91 22.55
N THR A 285 10.26 -2.14 22.30
CA THR A 285 11.21 -1.11 21.87
C THR A 285 10.82 -0.56 20.50
N LEU A 286 10.48 -1.42 19.53
CA LEU A 286 10.02 -1.01 18.20
C LEU A 286 8.72 -0.20 18.25
N LEU A 287 7.77 -0.63 19.10
CA LEU A 287 6.51 0.09 19.26
C LEU A 287 6.71 1.45 19.90
N SER A 288 7.52 1.59 20.96
CA SER A 288 7.78 2.87 21.61
C SER A 288 8.47 3.88 20.69
N SER A 289 9.33 3.42 19.80
CA SER A 289 10.01 4.26 18.81
C SER A 289 9.17 4.60 17.58
N SER A 290 8.11 3.81 17.31
CA SER A 290 7.28 3.98 16.13
C SER A 290 6.32 5.17 16.25
N PRO A 291 5.97 5.84 15.13
CA PRO A 291 4.95 6.90 15.14
C PRO A 291 3.58 6.44 15.64
N GLN A 292 3.22 5.18 15.36
CA GLN A 292 1.98 4.56 15.82
C GLN A 292 2.02 4.28 17.33
N GLY A 293 3.13 3.74 17.85
CA GLY A 293 3.28 3.44 19.27
C GLY A 293 3.25 4.71 20.12
N ARG A 294 3.87 5.80 19.66
CA ARG A 294 3.78 7.11 20.33
C ARG A 294 2.35 7.65 20.36
N ALA A 295 1.58 7.42 19.30
CA ALA A 295 0.16 7.76 19.30
C ALA A 295 -0.62 6.90 20.31
N VAL A 296 -0.30 5.61 20.48
CA VAL A 296 -0.91 4.74 21.51
C VAL A 296 -0.59 5.23 22.93
N ALA A 297 0.63 5.64 23.20
CA ALA A 297 1.02 6.18 24.51
C ALA A 297 0.23 7.45 24.86
N ALA A 298 0.01 8.34 23.89
CA ALA A 298 -0.75 9.58 24.10
C ALA A 298 -2.25 9.39 24.34
N TRP A 299 -2.80 8.18 24.08
CA TRP A 299 -4.21 7.86 24.34
C TRP A 299 -4.43 7.15 25.69
N ARG A 300 -3.33 6.70 26.34
CA ARG A 300 -3.37 6.05 27.65
C ARG A 300 -3.16 7.01 28.83
N THR A 301 -2.76 8.25 28.52
CA THR A 301 -2.65 9.36 29.47
C THR A 301 -3.87 10.28 29.36
#